data_bc23a263088c1315ac9fa7670398e131
#
_entry.id   bc23a263088c1315ac9fa7670398e131
#
_cell.length_a   1.000
_cell.length_b   1.000
_cell.length_c   1.000
_cell.angle_alpha   90.00
_cell.angle_beta   90.00
_cell.angle_gamma   90.00
#
_symmetry.space_group_name_H-M   'P 1'
#
loop_
_entity.id
_entity.type
_entity.pdbx_description
1 polymer ?
#
loop_
_entity_poly.entity_id
_entity_poly.type
_entity_poly.pdbx_seq_one_letter_code
_entity_poly.pdbx_strand_id
1 'polypeptide(L)'
;CVLAEDYLQKETGIQVIGCPKTSESKKKNEMIETSFGFDTACKVYSELIGNIQRDANSAKKYWHFIRLMGRSASHITLECALQTQPNICIISEEVEAKNMTLNQLVDSIVRVVVDRANHGLNFGTILIPEGVIEFVPAMKKLIAELNDILANNTEFNLLLNSDEKREYVRSRLSEESCGVYSDLPVAIA
;
A
#
# COMPACT_ATOMS: atom_id res chain seq x y z
N CYS A 1 11.14 21.34 11.68
CA CYS A 1 9.97 22.17 11.32
C CYS A 1 10.45 23.58 11.01
N VAL A 2 10.17 24.11 9.82
CA VAL A 2 10.64 25.42 9.36
C VAL A 2 10.33 26.55 10.34
N LEU A 3 9.12 26.55 10.92
CA LEU A 3 8.73 27.51 11.95
C LEU A 3 9.60 27.44 13.21
N ALA A 4 9.98 26.25 13.65
CA ALA A 4 10.82 26.08 14.83
C ALA A 4 12.23 26.61 14.58
N GLU A 5 12.77 26.37 13.39
CA GLU A 5 14.08 26.88 12.97
C GLU A 5 14.08 28.40 12.85
N ASP A 6 13.03 28.99 12.24
CA ASP A 6 12.90 30.44 12.09
C ASP A 6 12.82 31.17 13.44
N TYR A 7 12.04 30.63 14.39
CA TYR A 7 11.95 31.23 15.74
C TYR A 7 13.23 31.03 16.57
N LEU A 8 13.95 29.93 16.37
CA LEU A 8 15.24 29.70 17.00
C LEU A 8 16.28 30.68 16.46
N GLN A 9 16.35 30.87 15.14
CA GLN A 9 17.27 31.79 14.48
C GLN A 9 17.01 33.27 14.87
N LYS A 10 15.74 33.63 15.06
CA LYS A 10 15.34 35.00 15.45
C LYS A 10 15.35 35.25 16.95
N GLU A 11 15.79 34.28 17.75
CA GLU A 11 15.83 34.33 19.23
C GLU A 11 14.56 34.90 19.86
N THR A 12 13.39 34.56 19.32
CA THR A 12 12.11 35.16 19.73
C THR A 12 11.63 34.69 21.12
N GLY A 13 12.25 33.66 21.71
CA GLY A 13 11.83 33.04 22.96
C GLY A 13 10.55 32.20 22.85
N ILE A 14 10.00 32.05 21.66
CA ILE A 14 8.80 31.24 21.40
C ILE A 14 9.20 29.80 21.22
N GLN A 15 8.58 28.91 22.00
CA GLN A 15 8.75 27.46 21.84
C GLN A 15 7.78 26.93 20.81
N VAL A 16 8.28 26.13 19.86
CA VAL A 16 7.47 25.43 18.85
C VAL A 16 7.69 23.94 19.03
N ILE A 17 6.62 23.22 19.35
CA ILE A 17 6.65 21.76 19.53
C ILE A 17 5.87 21.12 18.38
N GLY A 18 6.56 20.30 17.60
CA GLY A 18 5.94 19.52 16.53
C GLY A 18 5.37 18.21 17.05
N CYS A 19 4.07 18.00 16.92
CA CYS A 19 3.42 16.73 17.20
C CYS A 19 3.17 16.01 15.88
N PRO A 20 4.02 15.05 15.47
CA PRO A 20 3.82 14.30 14.24
C PRO A 20 2.56 13.45 14.34
N LYS A 21 1.70 13.51 13.32
CA LYS A 21 0.46 12.75 13.26
C LYS A 21 0.30 12.12 11.88
N THR A 22 0.30 10.80 11.84
CA THR A 22 -0.17 10.03 10.70
C THR A 22 -0.94 8.81 11.22
N SER A 23 -2.03 8.46 10.58
CA SER A 23 -2.77 7.22 10.89
C SER A 23 -1.98 5.95 10.53
N GLU A 24 -0.93 6.08 9.71
CA GLU A 24 -0.17 4.97 9.16
C GLU A 24 1.04 4.54 9.99
N SER A 25 1.20 5.00 11.22
CA SER A 25 2.32 4.64 12.13
C SER A 25 3.74 4.80 11.57
N LYS A 26 3.92 5.60 10.51
CA LYS A 26 5.25 5.79 9.84
C LYS A 26 6.34 6.39 10.71
N LYS A 27 5.98 7.00 11.83
CA LYS A 27 6.91 7.75 12.70
C LYS A 27 6.85 7.27 14.13
N LYS A 28 6.93 5.95 14.32
CA LYS A 28 7.22 5.41 15.65
C LYS A 28 8.64 5.82 16.05
N ASN A 29 8.74 6.43 17.21
CA ASN A 29 10.01 6.64 17.90
C ASN A 29 9.80 6.31 19.39
N GLU A 30 10.85 6.41 20.19
CA GLU A 30 10.78 6.11 21.62
C GLU A 30 9.71 6.92 22.38
N MET A 31 9.31 8.07 21.84
CA MET A 31 8.31 8.96 22.47
C MET A 31 6.88 8.79 21.90
N ILE A 32 6.72 8.12 20.76
CA ILE A 32 5.43 7.93 20.09
C ILE A 32 5.22 6.46 19.81
N GLU A 33 4.49 5.79 20.68
CA GLU A 33 4.18 4.37 20.54
C GLU A 33 3.07 4.13 19.51
N THR A 34 2.06 4.99 19.49
CA THR A 34 0.88 4.84 18.62
C THR A 34 0.49 6.18 18.01
N SER A 35 0.14 6.20 16.74
CA SER A 35 -0.36 7.39 16.05
C SER A 35 -1.80 7.69 16.41
N PHE A 36 -2.16 8.97 16.48
CA PHE A 36 -3.55 9.41 16.63
C PHE A 36 -4.42 8.89 15.50
N GLY A 37 -5.56 8.30 15.86
CA GLY A 37 -6.55 7.77 14.92
C GLY A 37 -6.28 6.34 14.46
N PHE A 38 -5.20 5.70 14.89
CA PHE A 38 -4.91 4.29 14.58
C PHE A 38 -6.02 3.37 15.08
N ASP A 39 -6.35 3.44 16.37
CA ASP A 39 -7.41 2.62 16.98
C ASP A 39 -8.78 2.86 16.35
N THR A 40 -9.10 4.11 16.05
CA THR A 40 -10.37 4.45 15.38
C THR A 40 -10.43 3.83 14.00
N ALA A 41 -9.36 3.94 13.21
CA ALA A 41 -9.29 3.32 11.88
C ALA A 41 -9.44 1.79 11.97
N CYS A 42 -8.71 1.14 12.88
CA CYS A 42 -8.78 -0.30 13.07
C CYS A 42 -10.16 -0.77 13.49
N LYS A 43 -10.84 -0.06 14.41
CA LYS A 43 -12.21 -0.39 14.84
C LYS A 43 -13.21 -0.27 13.70
N VAL A 44 -13.19 0.83 12.98
CA VAL A 44 -14.10 1.04 11.83
C VAL A 44 -13.87 0.00 10.74
N TYR A 45 -12.62 -0.25 10.38
CA TYR A 45 -12.31 -1.29 9.38
C TYR A 45 -12.71 -2.68 9.86
N SER A 46 -12.44 -3.05 11.10
CA SER A 46 -12.80 -4.37 11.63
C SER A 46 -14.31 -4.60 11.64
N GLU A 47 -15.09 -3.57 11.97
CA GLU A 47 -16.55 -3.64 11.89
C GLU A 47 -17.06 -3.85 10.46
N LEU A 48 -16.54 -3.06 9.51
CA LEU A 48 -16.90 -3.20 8.09
C LEU A 48 -16.49 -4.56 7.51
N ILE A 49 -15.28 -5.02 7.83
CA ILE A 49 -14.78 -6.34 7.39
C ILE A 49 -15.66 -7.44 7.97
N GLY A 50 -16.00 -7.37 9.26
CA GLY A 50 -16.88 -8.33 9.92
C GLY A 50 -18.27 -8.43 9.26
N ASN A 51 -18.82 -7.29 8.84
CA ASN A 51 -20.09 -7.24 8.11
C ASN A 51 -19.96 -7.92 6.72
N ILE A 52 -18.89 -7.61 5.97
CA ILE A 52 -18.62 -8.26 4.68
C ILE A 52 -18.41 -9.77 4.84
N GLN A 53 -17.73 -10.22 5.89
CA GLN A 53 -17.55 -11.65 6.15
C GLN A 53 -18.86 -12.36 6.44
N ARG A 54 -19.76 -11.74 7.19
CA ARG A 54 -21.10 -12.29 7.45
C ARG A 54 -21.92 -12.37 6.18
N ASP A 55 -21.85 -11.36 5.33
CA ASP A 55 -22.53 -11.34 4.03
C ASP A 55 -21.98 -12.44 3.11
N ALA A 56 -20.65 -12.56 2.98
CA ALA A 56 -20.01 -13.62 2.20
C ALA A 56 -20.40 -15.03 2.69
N ASN A 57 -20.44 -15.22 4.02
CA ASN A 57 -20.82 -16.50 4.61
C ASN A 57 -22.31 -16.82 4.42
N SER A 58 -23.18 -15.83 4.44
CA SER A 58 -24.61 -15.96 4.19
C SER A 58 -24.89 -16.29 2.74
N ALA A 59 -24.29 -15.55 1.80
CA ALA A 59 -24.43 -15.78 0.37
C ALA A 59 -23.72 -17.04 -0.13
N LYS A 60 -22.70 -17.52 0.60
CA LYS A 60 -21.80 -18.63 0.21
C LYS A 60 -21.17 -18.45 -1.17
N LYS A 61 -20.96 -17.20 -1.55
CA LYS A 61 -20.45 -16.79 -2.86
C LYS A 61 -19.50 -15.61 -2.70
N TYR A 62 -18.63 -15.44 -3.68
CA TYR A 62 -17.72 -14.32 -3.89
C TYR A 62 -16.53 -14.28 -2.95
N TRP A 63 -15.41 -13.90 -3.53
CA TRP A 63 -14.20 -13.53 -2.83
C TRP A 63 -14.12 -12.01 -2.75
N HIS A 64 -14.05 -11.49 -1.54
CA HIS A 64 -13.97 -10.05 -1.29
C HIS A 64 -12.52 -9.64 -1.07
N PHE A 65 -12.00 -8.85 -1.98
CA PHE A 65 -10.69 -8.23 -1.86
C PHE A 65 -10.86 -6.88 -1.17
N ILE A 66 -10.33 -6.76 0.03
CA ILE A 66 -10.47 -5.56 0.85
C ILE A 66 -9.12 -4.88 0.96
N ARG A 67 -8.99 -3.73 0.29
CA ARG A 67 -7.81 -2.90 0.39
C ARG A 67 -7.92 -2.02 1.62
N LEU A 68 -6.90 -2.09 2.49
CA LEU A 68 -6.80 -1.31 3.70
C LEU A 68 -5.72 -0.23 3.56
N MET A 69 -5.93 0.88 4.25
CA MET A 69 -4.96 1.95 4.38
C MET A 69 -3.65 1.42 4.98
N GLY A 70 -2.53 1.94 4.52
CA GLY A 70 -1.21 1.55 4.99
C GLY A 70 -0.21 1.44 3.84
N ARG A 71 0.56 2.51 3.62
CA ARG A 71 1.44 2.61 2.48
C ARG A 71 2.82 2.03 2.74
N SER A 72 3.44 2.41 3.86
CA SER A 72 4.79 1.98 4.23
C SER A 72 4.83 0.95 5.36
N ALA A 73 3.69 0.58 5.92
CA ALA A 73 3.60 -0.40 6.99
C ALA A 73 2.21 -1.04 7.00
N SER A 74 2.16 -2.33 7.31
CA SER A 74 0.93 -3.13 7.31
C SER A 74 0.27 -3.25 8.70
N HIS A 75 0.57 -2.33 9.64
CA HIS A 75 0.07 -2.42 11.02
C HIS A 75 -1.45 -2.43 11.12
N ILE A 76 -2.14 -1.57 10.33
CA ILE A 76 -3.61 -1.52 10.31
C ILE A 76 -4.16 -2.85 9.77
N THR A 77 -3.57 -3.36 8.69
CA THR A 77 -3.98 -4.63 8.08
C THR A 77 -3.79 -5.79 9.06
N LEU A 78 -2.66 -5.83 9.75
CA LEU A 78 -2.37 -6.86 10.75
C LEU A 78 -3.37 -6.79 11.92
N GLU A 79 -3.62 -5.61 12.47
CA GLU A 79 -4.57 -5.42 13.56
C GLU A 79 -6.00 -5.84 13.16
N CYS A 80 -6.44 -5.41 11.98
CA CYS A 80 -7.75 -5.83 11.44
C CYS A 80 -7.80 -7.35 11.21
N ALA A 81 -6.72 -7.96 10.75
CA ALA A 81 -6.65 -9.41 10.57
C ALA A 81 -6.75 -10.17 11.89
N LEU A 82 -6.09 -9.69 12.94
CA LEU A 82 -6.18 -10.28 14.29
C LEU A 82 -7.60 -10.20 14.87
N GLN A 83 -8.30 -9.10 14.61
CA GLN A 83 -9.67 -8.89 15.10
C GLN A 83 -10.72 -9.67 14.30
N THR A 84 -10.55 -9.80 12.99
CA THR A 84 -11.59 -10.34 12.08
C THR A 84 -11.30 -11.74 11.55
N GLN A 85 -10.06 -12.22 11.63
CA GLN A 85 -9.63 -13.52 11.16
C GLN A 85 -10.05 -13.81 9.69
N PRO A 86 -9.58 -13.03 8.72
CA PRO A 86 -9.90 -13.22 7.30
C PRO A 86 -9.29 -14.53 6.79
N ASN A 87 -9.72 -14.97 5.62
CA ASN A 87 -9.17 -16.17 5.00
C ASN A 87 -7.73 -15.98 4.51
N ILE A 88 -7.41 -14.79 4.04
CA ILE A 88 -6.07 -14.40 3.62
C ILE A 88 -5.79 -12.98 4.13
N CYS A 89 -4.59 -12.79 4.66
CA CYS A 89 -4.05 -11.48 5.01
C CYS A 89 -2.66 -11.36 4.40
N ILE A 90 -2.44 -10.30 3.63
CA ILE A 90 -1.14 -10.00 3.05
C ILE A 90 -0.46 -8.95 3.91
N ILE A 91 0.80 -9.19 4.25
CA ILE A 91 1.66 -8.29 5.03
C ILE A 91 2.81 -7.85 4.14
N SER A 92 2.93 -6.55 3.89
CA SER A 92 3.93 -6.00 2.97
C SER A 92 5.36 -6.32 3.39
N GLU A 93 5.63 -6.29 4.69
CA GLU A 93 6.94 -6.59 5.27
C GLU A 93 7.35 -8.05 5.05
N GLU A 94 6.39 -8.98 5.05
CA GLU A 94 6.67 -10.38 4.70
C GLU A 94 6.98 -10.56 3.21
N VAL A 95 6.26 -9.84 2.35
CA VAL A 95 6.51 -9.85 0.91
C VAL A 95 7.94 -9.37 0.61
N GLU A 96 8.37 -8.30 1.27
CA GLU A 96 9.74 -7.78 1.15
C GLU A 96 10.78 -8.77 1.69
N ALA A 97 10.60 -9.27 2.90
CA ALA A 97 11.54 -10.20 3.53
C ALA A 97 11.74 -11.49 2.72
N LYS A 98 10.70 -11.97 2.07
CA LYS A 98 10.74 -13.17 1.21
C LYS A 98 11.10 -12.85 -0.24
N ASN A 99 11.29 -11.57 -0.61
CA ASN A 99 11.50 -11.09 -1.99
C ASN A 99 10.49 -11.71 -2.97
N MET A 100 9.21 -11.74 -2.58
CA MET A 100 8.17 -12.37 -3.39
C MET A 100 7.89 -11.56 -4.65
N THR A 101 7.83 -12.25 -5.78
CA THR A 101 7.34 -11.65 -7.04
C THR A 101 5.81 -11.54 -7.02
N LEU A 102 5.25 -10.70 -7.88
CA LEU A 102 3.80 -10.56 -8.02
C LEU A 102 3.12 -11.90 -8.32
N ASN A 103 3.71 -12.71 -9.20
CA ASN A 103 3.19 -14.03 -9.54
C ASN A 103 3.17 -14.97 -8.33
N GLN A 104 4.23 -14.99 -7.53
CA GLN A 104 4.27 -15.80 -6.30
C GLN A 104 3.24 -15.35 -5.28
N LEU A 105 2.98 -14.03 -5.18
CA LEU A 105 1.93 -13.49 -4.34
C LEU A 105 0.55 -13.94 -4.82
N VAL A 106 0.27 -13.84 -6.11
CA VAL A 106 -0.97 -14.31 -6.74
C VAL A 106 -1.13 -15.81 -6.55
N ASP A 107 -0.08 -16.61 -6.78
CA ASP A 107 -0.11 -18.06 -6.59
C ASP A 107 -0.44 -18.45 -5.14
N SER A 108 0.04 -17.68 -4.17
CA SER A 108 -0.28 -17.91 -2.76
C SER A 108 -1.77 -17.73 -2.47
N ILE A 109 -2.39 -16.70 -3.08
CA ILE A 109 -3.83 -16.44 -2.99
C ILE A 109 -4.61 -17.55 -3.68
N VAL A 110 -4.24 -17.87 -4.93
CA VAL A 110 -4.92 -18.89 -5.75
C VAL A 110 -4.91 -20.25 -5.06
N ARG A 111 -3.80 -20.61 -4.43
CA ARG A 111 -3.69 -21.87 -3.68
C ARG A 111 -4.76 -21.99 -2.59
N VAL A 112 -4.96 -20.95 -1.79
CA VAL A 112 -6.00 -20.94 -0.74
C VAL A 112 -7.40 -20.96 -1.34
N VAL A 113 -7.63 -20.20 -2.42
CA VAL A 113 -8.91 -20.18 -3.13
C VAL A 113 -9.28 -21.56 -3.67
N VAL A 114 -8.33 -22.23 -4.34
CA VAL A 114 -8.53 -23.57 -4.90
C VAL A 114 -8.76 -24.62 -3.80
N ASP A 115 -7.97 -24.57 -2.73
CA ASP A 115 -8.14 -25.48 -1.59
C ASP A 115 -9.55 -25.36 -0.99
N ARG A 116 -10.01 -24.15 -0.74
CA ARG A 116 -11.36 -23.89 -0.24
C ARG A 116 -12.44 -24.30 -1.23
N ALA A 117 -12.22 -24.09 -2.53
CA ALA A 117 -13.15 -24.50 -3.58
C ALA A 117 -13.32 -26.05 -3.61
N ASN A 118 -12.24 -26.80 -3.42
CA ASN A 118 -12.28 -28.27 -3.32
C ASN A 118 -13.12 -28.76 -2.14
N HIS A 119 -13.27 -27.94 -1.09
CA HIS A 119 -14.16 -28.21 0.04
C HIS A 119 -15.56 -27.59 -0.10
N GLY A 120 -15.91 -27.08 -1.29
CA GLY A 120 -17.21 -26.46 -1.56
C GLY A 120 -17.38 -25.05 -0.97
N LEU A 121 -16.30 -24.41 -0.52
CA LEU A 121 -16.30 -23.09 0.12
C LEU A 121 -15.82 -22.01 -0.87
N ASN A 122 -16.67 -21.62 -1.82
CA ASN A 122 -16.35 -20.66 -2.88
C ASN A 122 -16.56 -19.20 -2.44
N PHE A 123 -16.22 -18.87 -1.21
CA PHE A 123 -16.31 -17.52 -0.66
C PHE A 123 -15.21 -17.27 0.36
N GLY A 124 -14.93 -16.00 0.58
CA GLY A 124 -13.95 -15.58 1.58
C GLY A 124 -13.58 -14.12 1.49
N THR A 125 -12.72 -13.70 2.39
CA THR A 125 -12.20 -12.35 2.47
C THR A 125 -10.68 -12.36 2.45
N ILE A 126 -10.13 -11.41 1.72
CA ILE A 126 -8.70 -11.21 1.52
C ILE A 126 -8.38 -9.77 1.91
N LEU A 127 -7.50 -9.57 2.88
CA LEU A 127 -7.03 -8.25 3.28
C LEU A 127 -5.71 -7.94 2.59
N ILE A 128 -5.64 -6.77 1.97
CA ILE A 128 -4.47 -6.31 1.22
C ILE A 128 -4.12 -4.89 1.68
N PRO A 129 -2.91 -4.63 2.17
CA PRO A 129 -2.46 -3.27 2.46
C PRO A 129 -2.26 -2.50 1.15
N GLU A 130 -2.60 -1.22 1.17
CA GLU A 130 -2.49 -0.34 0.00
C GLU A 130 -1.07 -0.32 -0.59
N GLY A 131 -0.06 -0.34 0.28
CA GLY A 131 1.34 -0.21 -0.09
C GLY A 131 2.02 -1.49 -0.55
N VAL A 132 1.36 -2.65 -0.58
CA VAL A 132 2.01 -3.92 -0.90
C VAL A 132 2.78 -3.91 -2.23
N ILE A 133 2.30 -3.12 -3.18
CA ILE A 133 2.90 -3.01 -4.51
C ILE A 133 4.31 -2.38 -4.48
N GLU A 134 4.56 -1.48 -3.52
CA GLU A 134 5.86 -0.82 -3.34
C GLU A 134 6.94 -1.78 -2.80
N PHE A 135 6.52 -2.93 -2.25
CA PHE A 135 7.40 -3.95 -1.67
C PHE A 135 7.75 -5.08 -2.65
N VAL A 136 7.06 -5.16 -3.78
CA VAL A 136 7.39 -6.12 -4.86
C VAL A 136 8.64 -5.62 -5.59
N PRO A 137 9.73 -6.44 -5.71
CA PRO A 137 11.02 -5.97 -6.24
C PRO A 137 10.94 -5.32 -7.61
N ALA A 138 10.19 -5.90 -8.54
CA ALA A 138 10.03 -5.36 -9.90
C ALA A 138 9.32 -3.99 -9.89
N MET A 139 8.30 -3.84 -9.04
CA MET A 139 7.56 -2.58 -8.91
C MET A 139 8.40 -1.51 -8.19
N LYS A 140 9.17 -1.90 -7.18
CA LYS A 140 10.10 -1.01 -6.47
C LYS A 140 11.13 -0.40 -7.42
N LYS A 141 11.68 -1.22 -8.31
CA LYS A 141 12.62 -0.78 -9.35
C LYS A 141 11.95 0.20 -10.33
N LEU A 142 10.77 -0.16 -10.83
CA LEU A 142 9.99 0.70 -11.72
C LEU A 142 9.68 2.06 -11.09
N ILE A 143 9.22 2.09 -9.84
CA ILE A 143 8.90 3.33 -9.12
C ILE A 143 10.14 4.19 -8.94
N ALA A 144 11.30 3.60 -8.65
CA ALA A 144 12.55 4.33 -8.54
C ALA A 144 12.96 4.99 -9.87
N GLU A 145 12.90 4.24 -10.98
CA GLU A 145 13.19 4.76 -12.32
C GLU A 145 12.21 5.88 -12.74
N LEU A 146 10.91 5.71 -12.43
CA LEU A 146 9.90 6.74 -12.69
C LEU A 146 10.16 8.01 -11.90
N ASN A 147 10.49 7.91 -10.62
CA ASN A 147 10.82 9.06 -9.78
C ASN A 147 12.07 9.80 -10.29
N ASP A 148 13.07 9.08 -10.76
CA ASP A 148 14.29 9.65 -11.37
C ASP A 148 13.95 10.42 -12.66
N ILE A 149 13.10 9.85 -13.52
CA ILE A 149 12.64 10.51 -14.74
C ILE A 149 11.87 11.80 -14.40
N LEU A 150 10.98 11.73 -13.42
CA LEU A 150 10.16 12.88 -13.00
C LEU A 150 10.98 13.99 -12.33
N ALA A 151 11.98 13.63 -11.51
CA ALA A 151 12.80 14.59 -10.78
C ALA A 151 13.81 15.33 -11.68
N ASN A 152 14.37 14.62 -12.67
CA ASN A 152 15.51 15.12 -13.43
C ASN A 152 15.14 15.66 -14.83
N ASN A 153 13.88 15.55 -15.27
CA ASN A 153 13.46 15.94 -16.62
C ASN A 153 12.47 17.11 -16.65
N THR A 154 13.00 18.29 -16.95
CA THR A 154 12.18 19.48 -17.23
C THR A 154 11.31 19.33 -18.49
N GLU A 155 11.75 18.54 -19.47
CA GLU A 155 11.01 18.26 -20.72
C GLU A 155 9.68 17.54 -20.46
N PHE A 156 9.64 16.62 -19.49
CA PHE A 156 8.42 15.91 -19.11
C PHE A 156 7.31 16.87 -18.67
N ASN A 157 7.68 17.94 -17.96
CA ASN A 157 6.73 18.95 -17.47
C ASN A 157 6.16 19.84 -18.59
N LEU A 158 6.80 19.88 -19.75
CA LEU A 158 6.35 20.63 -20.92
C LEU A 158 5.37 19.85 -21.78
N LEU A 159 5.28 18.53 -21.60
CA LEU A 159 4.34 17.70 -22.33
C LEU A 159 2.93 17.89 -21.75
N LEU A 160 1.99 18.26 -22.60
CA LEU A 160 0.60 18.52 -22.22
C LEU A 160 -0.29 17.27 -22.35
N ASN A 161 0.08 16.36 -23.27
CA ASN A 161 -0.74 15.22 -23.61
C ASN A 161 -0.34 13.98 -22.80
N SER A 162 -1.31 13.24 -22.27
CA SER A 162 -1.11 12.04 -21.47
C SER A 162 -0.41 10.92 -22.26
N ASP A 163 -0.74 10.76 -23.55
CA ASP A 163 -0.14 9.73 -24.38
C ASP A 163 1.32 10.02 -24.73
N GLU A 164 1.66 11.29 -24.99
CA GLU A 164 3.04 11.73 -25.18
C GLU A 164 3.89 11.53 -23.93
N LYS A 165 3.34 11.82 -22.75
CA LYS A 165 4.00 11.56 -21.46
C LYS A 165 4.31 10.08 -21.26
N ARG A 166 3.37 9.20 -21.64
CA ARG A 166 3.55 7.75 -21.54
C ARG A 166 4.63 7.24 -22.48
N GLU A 167 4.63 7.69 -23.70
CA GLU A 167 5.64 7.29 -24.71
C GLU A 167 7.03 7.80 -24.31
N TYR A 168 7.11 9.02 -23.80
CA TYR A 168 8.33 9.60 -23.27
C TYR A 168 8.90 8.78 -22.10
N VAL A 169 8.07 8.41 -21.13
CA VAL A 169 8.47 7.56 -20.02
C VAL A 169 8.92 6.20 -20.51
N ARG A 170 8.11 5.56 -21.38
CA ARG A 170 8.42 4.24 -21.93
C ARG A 170 9.77 4.16 -22.65
N SER A 171 10.15 5.21 -23.37
CA SER A 171 11.42 5.27 -24.09
C SER A 171 12.66 5.37 -23.18
N ARG A 172 12.49 5.69 -21.91
CA ARG A 172 13.58 5.91 -20.95
C ARG A 172 13.66 4.87 -19.83
N LEU A 173 12.69 3.98 -19.72
CA LEU A 173 12.70 2.87 -18.77
C LEU A 173 13.67 1.78 -19.22
N SER A 174 14.26 1.05 -18.28
CA SER A 174 15.00 -0.17 -18.55
C SER A 174 14.09 -1.25 -19.17
N GLU A 175 14.64 -2.22 -19.89
CA GLU A 175 13.84 -3.28 -20.54
C GLU A 175 12.93 -4.02 -19.57
N GLU A 176 13.43 -4.34 -18.36
CA GLU A 176 12.66 -5.00 -17.30
C GLU A 176 11.51 -4.11 -16.80
N SER A 177 11.81 -2.85 -16.53
CA SER A 177 10.79 -1.87 -16.04
C SER A 177 9.79 -1.54 -17.14
N CYS A 178 10.21 -1.50 -18.41
CA CYS A 178 9.33 -1.27 -19.55
C CYS A 178 8.31 -2.41 -19.73
N GLY A 179 8.71 -3.66 -19.49
CA GLY A 179 7.80 -4.81 -19.46
C GLY A 179 6.72 -4.64 -18.39
N VAL A 180 7.12 -4.39 -17.15
CA VAL A 180 6.20 -4.18 -16.03
C VAL A 180 5.27 -2.98 -16.28
N TYR A 181 5.81 -1.87 -16.77
CA TYR A 181 5.03 -0.67 -17.09
C TYR A 181 3.99 -0.90 -18.18
N SER A 182 4.31 -1.71 -19.19
CA SER A 182 3.41 -2.04 -20.29
C SER A 182 2.22 -2.92 -19.85
N ASP A 183 2.43 -3.73 -18.82
CA ASP A 183 1.41 -4.62 -18.26
C ASP A 183 0.47 -3.91 -17.26
N LEU A 184 0.81 -2.67 -16.86
CA LEU A 184 -0.06 -1.90 -15.98
C LEU A 184 -1.30 -1.39 -16.70
N PRO A 185 -2.48 -1.46 -16.06
CA PRO A 185 -3.70 -0.86 -16.61
C PRO A 185 -3.53 0.65 -16.87
N VAL A 186 -4.15 1.14 -17.93
CA VAL A 186 -4.11 2.57 -18.35
C VAL A 186 -4.47 3.53 -17.21
N ALA A 187 -5.27 3.09 -16.26
CA ALA A 187 -5.70 3.92 -15.12
C ALA A 187 -4.62 4.07 -14.00
N ILE A 188 -3.55 3.26 -14.04
CA ILE A 188 -2.50 3.24 -13.00
C ILE A 188 -1.20 3.83 -13.56
N ALA A 189 -0.99 3.76 -14.84
CA ALA A 189 0.13 4.34 -15.56
C ALA A 189 -0.20 5.77 -16.00
#